data_7d45ae38a29aaecf8544774193e60fec
#
_entry.id   7d45ae38a29aaecf8544774193e60fec
#
_cell.length_a   1.000
_cell.length_b   1.000
_cell.length_c   1.000
_cell.angle_alpha   90.00
_cell.angle_beta   90.00
_cell.angle_gamma   90.00
#
_symmetry.space_group_name_H-M   'P 1'
#
loop_
_entity.id
_entity.type
_entity.pdbx_description
1 polymer ?
#
loop_
_entity_poly.entity_id
_entity_poly.type
_entity_poly.pdbx_seq_one_letter_code
_entity_poly.pdbx_strand_id
1 'polypeptide(L)' 'KEDVILITGLNNIQTIRTCELAEIKYVIYARNKMINTDIIKLANENKILVIQSPYSVFKVSGILYNLGVKPIY' A
#
# COMPACT_ATOMS: atom_id res chain seq x y z
N LYS A 1 10.62 5.85 -14.89
CA LYS A 1 9.34 5.84 -14.19
C LYS A 1 9.56 5.77 -12.69
N GLU A 2 8.91 6.64 -11.95
CA GLU A 2 9.10 6.70 -10.50
C GLU A 2 8.27 5.64 -9.79
N ASP A 3 8.83 5.08 -8.73
CA ASP A 3 8.09 4.17 -7.89
C ASP A 3 7.14 4.95 -6.99
N VAL A 4 5.93 4.41 -6.86
CA VAL A 4 4.88 5.03 -6.06
C VAL A 4 4.44 4.03 -4.99
N ILE A 5 4.24 4.52 -3.77
CA ILE A 5 3.74 3.72 -2.66
C ILE A 5 2.33 4.19 -2.32
N LEU A 6 1.40 3.26 -2.26
CA LEU A 6 0.04 3.56 -1.80
C LEU A 6 -0.08 3.18 -0.34
N ILE A 7 -0.59 4.11 0.48
CA ILE A 7 -0.85 3.87 1.89
C ILE A 7 -2.35 3.94 2.08
N THR A 8 -2.94 2.90 2.67
CA THR A 8 -4.39 2.84 2.82
C THR A 8 -4.77 2.24 4.18
N GLY A 9 -5.90 2.69 4.72
CA GLY A 9 -6.50 2.06 5.89
C GLY A 9 -7.61 1.08 5.54
N LEU A 10 -7.86 0.86 4.25
CA LEU A 10 -8.91 -0.03 3.77
C LEU A 10 -8.33 -1.35 3.34
N ASN A 11 -8.90 -2.45 3.85
CA ASN A 11 -8.38 -3.79 3.56
C ASN A 11 -9.26 -4.53 2.55
N ASN A 12 -9.66 -3.86 1.48
CA ASN A 12 -10.46 -4.50 0.44
C ASN A 12 -9.62 -4.78 -0.80
N ILE A 13 -10.09 -5.71 -1.62
CA ILE A 13 -9.34 -6.16 -2.79
C ILE A 13 -9.32 -5.09 -3.88
N GLN A 14 -10.23 -4.14 -3.82
CA GLN A 14 -10.29 -3.06 -4.81
C GLN A 14 -9.03 -2.21 -4.80
N THR A 15 -8.38 -2.10 -3.63
CA THR A 15 -7.10 -1.40 -3.50
C THR A 15 -6.05 -2.01 -4.43
N ILE A 16 -5.98 -3.35 -4.46
CA ILE A 16 -5.00 -4.03 -5.31
C ILE A 16 -5.33 -3.83 -6.79
N ARG A 17 -6.62 -3.86 -7.14
CA ARG A 17 -7.01 -3.64 -8.52
C ARG A 17 -6.67 -2.23 -8.97
N THR A 18 -6.85 -1.25 -8.09
CA THR A 18 -6.45 0.12 -8.39
C THR A 18 -4.94 0.20 -8.63
N CYS A 19 -4.16 -0.47 -7.79
CA CYS A 19 -2.71 -0.49 -7.95
C CYS A 19 -2.30 -1.15 -9.28
N GLU A 20 -2.99 -2.22 -9.65
CA GLU A 20 -2.74 -2.90 -10.92
C GLU A 20 -2.93 -1.93 -12.09
N LEU A 21 -4.04 -1.21 -12.10
CA LEU A 21 -4.36 -0.29 -13.19
C LEU A 21 -3.42 0.92 -13.22
N ALA A 22 -3.00 1.40 -12.06
CA ALA A 22 -2.12 2.56 -11.96
C ALA A 22 -0.64 2.18 -11.97
N GLU A 23 -0.33 0.89 -12.08
CA GLU A 23 1.04 0.38 -12.09
C GLU A 23 1.80 0.70 -10.81
N ILE A 24 1.09 0.71 -9.69
CA ILE A 24 1.68 0.88 -8.36
C ILE A 24 2.13 -0.48 -7.86
N LYS A 25 3.38 -0.58 -7.40
CA LYS A 25 3.95 -1.86 -7.00
C LYS A 25 4.07 -2.04 -5.49
N TYR A 26 3.79 -1.01 -4.70
CA TYR A 26 3.97 -1.05 -3.25
C TYR A 26 2.71 -0.55 -2.56
N VAL A 27 2.18 -1.36 -1.63
CA VAL A 27 0.98 -1.00 -0.86
C VAL A 27 1.27 -1.22 0.62
N ILE A 28 0.98 -0.21 1.45
CA ILE A 28 1.07 -0.35 2.90
C ILE A 28 -0.35 -0.28 3.47
N TYR A 29 -0.77 -1.38 4.10
CA TYR A 29 -2.04 -1.42 4.82
C TYR A 29 -1.80 -0.96 6.25
N ALA A 30 -2.37 0.19 6.58
CA ALA A 30 -2.17 0.83 7.88
C ALA A 30 -3.16 0.31 8.92
N ARG A 31 -2.94 0.65 10.18
CA ARG A 31 -3.80 0.38 11.32
C ARG A 31 -4.02 -1.12 11.54
N ASN A 32 -3.01 -1.91 11.24
CA ASN A 32 -3.01 -3.35 11.52
C ASN A 32 -4.22 -4.08 10.94
N LYS A 33 -4.68 -3.63 9.76
CA LYS A 33 -5.81 -4.28 9.10
C LYS A 33 -5.44 -5.69 8.67
N MET A 34 -6.35 -6.60 8.86
CA MET A 34 -6.15 -7.97 8.40
C MET A 34 -6.16 -8.01 6.88
N ILE A 35 -5.16 -8.68 6.33
CA ILE A 35 -5.03 -8.85 4.89
C ILE A 35 -5.43 -10.29 4.57
N ASN A 36 -6.53 -10.46 3.84
CA ASN A 36 -7.02 -11.80 3.55
C ASN A 36 -6.25 -12.43 2.38
N THR A 37 -6.46 -13.74 2.20
CA THR A 37 -5.74 -14.50 1.17
C THR A 37 -6.03 -14.03 -0.24
N ASP A 38 -7.23 -13.54 -0.50
CA ASP A 38 -7.58 -13.05 -1.84
C ASP A 38 -6.74 -11.83 -2.21
N ILE A 39 -6.52 -10.93 -1.25
CA ILE A 39 -5.68 -9.76 -1.47
C ILE A 39 -4.24 -10.18 -1.74
N ILE A 40 -3.72 -11.09 -0.93
CA ILE A 40 -2.34 -11.57 -1.08
C ILE A 40 -2.16 -12.25 -2.43
N LYS A 41 -3.13 -13.09 -2.82
CA LYS A 41 -3.04 -13.82 -4.07
C LYS A 41 -3.03 -12.88 -5.27
N LEU A 42 -3.95 -11.92 -5.28
CA LEU A 42 -4.02 -10.96 -6.38
C LEU A 42 -2.77 -10.10 -6.45
N ALA A 43 -2.26 -9.68 -5.28
CA ALA A 43 -1.04 -8.89 -5.23
C ALA A 43 0.14 -9.68 -5.80
N ASN A 44 0.27 -10.96 -5.42
CA ASN A 44 1.35 -11.81 -5.94
C ASN A 44 1.25 -12.00 -7.44
N GLU A 45 0.04 -12.15 -7.96
CA GLU A 45 -0.16 -12.31 -9.41
C GLU A 45 0.28 -11.07 -10.18
N ASN A 46 0.19 -9.91 -9.55
CA ASN A 46 0.55 -8.64 -10.18
C ASN A 46 1.88 -8.10 -9.70
N LYS A 47 2.63 -8.89 -8.92
CA LYS A 47 3.94 -8.53 -8.41
C LYS A 47 3.91 -7.24 -7.60
N ILE A 48 2.86 -7.09 -6.79
CA ILE A 48 2.70 -5.95 -5.89
C ILE A 48 3.16 -6.39 -4.50
N LEU A 49 4.07 -5.62 -3.90
CA LEU A 49 4.53 -5.88 -2.54
C LEU A 49 3.54 -5.29 -1.55
N VAL A 50 3.02 -6.13 -0.67
CA VAL A 50 2.05 -5.73 0.35
C VAL A 50 2.74 -5.72 1.70
N ILE A 51 2.62 -4.60 2.41
CA ILE A 51 3.19 -4.43 3.75
C ILE A 51 2.06 -4.10 4.71
N GLN A 52 2.05 -4.75 5.87
CA GLN A 52 1.10 -4.47 6.93
C GLN A 52 1.78 -3.67 8.03
N SER A 53 1.14 -2.60 8.49
CA SER A 53 1.69 -1.75 9.54
C SER A 53 0.66 -1.54 10.65
N PRO A 54 1.07 -1.56 11.93
CA PRO A 54 0.16 -1.27 13.04
C PRO A 54 -0.16 0.23 13.17
N TYR A 55 0.60 1.08 12.49
CA TYR A 55 0.45 2.53 12.64
C TYR A 55 -0.70 3.05 11.78
N SER A 56 -1.21 4.23 12.15
CA SER A 56 -2.23 4.91 11.35
C SER A 56 -1.64 5.38 10.02
N VAL A 57 -2.53 5.69 9.07
CA VAL A 57 -2.11 6.25 7.80
C VAL A 57 -1.28 7.53 8.02
N PHE A 58 -1.72 8.36 8.97
CA PHE A 58 -1.01 9.61 9.27
C PHE A 58 0.42 9.33 9.75
N LYS A 59 0.56 8.36 10.68
CA LYS A 59 1.88 8.06 11.23
C LYS A 59 2.79 7.42 10.20
N VAL A 60 2.29 6.49 9.40
CA VAL A 60 3.06 5.87 8.33
C VAL A 60 3.54 6.93 7.35
N SER A 61 2.63 7.83 6.97
CA SER A 61 2.97 8.90 6.04
C SER A 61 4.04 9.81 6.61
N GLY A 62 3.94 10.13 7.91
CA GLY A 62 4.94 10.97 8.57
C GLY A 62 6.31 10.33 8.61
N ILE A 63 6.36 9.04 8.93
CA ILE A 63 7.63 8.31 8.97
C ILE A 63 8.28 8.31 7.58
N LEU A 64 7.50 7.99 6.56
CA LEU A 64 8.03 7.94 5.19
C LEU A 64 8.48 9.32 4.72
N TYR A 65 7.70 10.34 5.04
CA TYR A 65 8.06 11.71 4.67
C TYR A 65 9.40 12.10 5.28
N ASN A 66 9.60 11.75 6.56
CA ASN A 66 10.86 12.05 7.26
C ASN A 66 12.03 11.26 6.68
N LEU A 67 11.77 10.13 6.04
CA LEU A 67 12.80 9.33 5.39
C LEU A 67 13.08 9.78 3.96
N GLY A 68 12.40 10.82 3.49
CA GLY A 68 12.67 11.38 2.17
C GLY A 68 11.66 11.01 1.11
N VAL A 69 10.63 10.23 1.44
CA VAL A 69 9.58 9.89 0.49
C VAL A 69 8.68 11.13 0.33
N LYS A 70 8.45 11.53 -0.91
CA LYS A 70 7.69 12.75 -1.19
C LYS A 70 6.25 12.42 -1.55
N PRO A 71 5.29 13.28 -1.18
CA PRO A 71 3.91 13.09 -1.64
C PRO A 71 3.81 13.37 -3.13
N ILE A 72 2.81 12.76 -3.78
CA ILE A 72 2.57 13.01 -5.18
C ILE A 72 1.92 14.38 -5.37
N TYR A 73 1.10 14.78 -4.40
CA TYR A 73 0.39 16.07 -4.44
C TYR A 73 0.92 17.03 -3.41
#